data_4a9bdcd3579a044153ed78279f59dda7
#
_entry.id   4a9bdcd3579a044153ed78279f59dda7
#
_cell.length_a   1.000
_cell.length_b   1.000
_cell.length_c   1.000
_cell.angle_alpha   90.00
_cell.angle_beta   90.00
_cell.angle_gamma   90.00
#
_symmetry.space_group_name_H-M   'P 1'
#
loop_
_entity.id
_entity.type
_entity.pdbx_description
1 polymer ?
#
loop_
_entity_poly.entity_id
_entity_poly.type
_entity_poly.pdbx_seq_one_letter_code
_entity_poly.pdbx_strand_id
1 'polypeptide(L)'
;MVKNNKNLKSKDIKYIKLAFEQASINIGSTKTNPSVGCVVVRNNSVISSGRTSFSGRPHAEANALIKKLNYEGSDLYVTLEPCSHYGKTPPCIKKIISKKIKRVIFSINDTDLRSKNLAHKKLKKNKINVKKFLIKNFATKFYESYILQSSKSIPFIDAKLAVSKDFFTINKKQKWITDYSSRKIGNFLRSEYDCVVSTAKSINADNSLLNCRIEGLEKKSPVVAIIDRSFKIKKNLKIFKNKSKKIFIFIQTRNTFKEKYFKKIGINIVKLKNNANMKN
;
A
#
# COMPACT_ATOMS: atom_id res chain seq x y z
N MET A 1 28.79 -30.63 -2.64
CA MET A 1 27.70 -30.03 -1.83
C MET A 1 27.51 -28.50 -2.03
N VAL A 2 28.51 -27.70 -2.35
CA VAL A 2 28.41 -26.23 -2.52
C VAL A 2 27.60 -25.78 -3.74
N LYS A 3 27.67 -26.51 -4.87
CA LYS A 3 26.90 -26.19 -6.10
C LYS A 3 25.36 -26.34 -5.90
N ASN A 4 24.92 -27.35 -5.13
CA ASN A 4 23.46 -27.52 -4.84
C ASN A 4 22.86 -26.41 -4.01
N ASN A 5 23.60 -25.82 -3.08
CA ASN A 5 23.08 -24.73 -2.23
C ASN A 5 22.92 -23.39 -2.98
N LYS A 6 23.78 -23.08 -3.95
CA LYS A 6 23.65 -21.89 -4.81
C LYS A 6 22.41 -21.99 -5.72
N ASN A 7 22.17 -23.16 -6.32
CA ASN A 7 21.00 -23.41 -7.18
C ASN A 7 19.68 -23.35 -6.41
N LEU A 8 19.61 -23.93 -5.21
CA LEU A 8 18.43 -23.84 -4.33
C LEU A 8 18.13 -22.41 -3.92
N LYS A 9 19.16 -21.62 -3.60
CA LYS A 9 19.01 -20.20 -3.26
C LYS A 9 18.49 -19.36 -4.43
N SER A 10 18.95 -19.65 -5.65
CA SER A 10 18.50 -18.99 -6.88
C SER A 10 17.02 -19.29 -7.19
N LYS A 11 16.59 -20.53 -7.05
CA LYS A 11 15.19 -20.95 -7.25
C LYS A 11 14.26 -20.32 -6.21
N ASP A 12 14.62 -20.33 -4.94
CA ASP A 12 13.85 -19.68 -3.89
C ASP A 12 13.65 -18.18 -4.16
N ILE A 13 14.71 -17.50 -4.66
CA ILE A 13 14.62 -16.06 -5.03
C ILE A 13 13.62 -15.85 -6.17
N LYS A 14 13.60 -16.72 -7.18
CA LYS A 14 12.63 -16.64 -8.28
C LYS A 14 11.19 -16.71 -7.76
N TYR A 15 10.87 -17.70 -6.93
CA TYR A 15 9.50 -17.89 -6.44
C TYR A 15 9.04 -16.82 -5.44
N ILE A 16 9.95 -16.34 -4.59
CA ILE A 16 9.60 -15.24 -3.68
C ILE A 16 9.36 -13.93 -4.45
N LYS A 17 10.09 -13.67 -5.55
CA LYS A 17 9.82 -12.54 -6.43
C LYS A 17 8.45 -12.64 -7.08
N LEU A 18 8.05 -13.80 -7.58
CA LEU A 18 6.68 -14.04 -8.08
C LEU A 18 5.62 -13.78 -7.01
N ALA A 19 5.90 -14.14 -5.75
CA ALA A 19 5.00 -13.79 -4.66
C ALA A 19 4.90 -12.27 -4.46
N PHE A 20 5.98 -11.49 -4.61
CA PHE A 20 5.93 -10.04 -4.57
C PHE A 20 5.16 -9.44 -5.75
N GLU A 21 5.26 -10.00 -6.95
CA GLU A 21 4.44 -9.60 -8.09
C GLU A 21 2.95 -9.79 -7.79
N GLN A 22 2.57 -10.92 -7.17
CA GLN A 22 1.19 -11.11 -6.69
C GLN A 22 0.78 -10.06 -5.64
N ALA A 23 1.68 -9.71 -4.71
CA ALA A 23 1.42 -8.69 -3.70
C ALA A 23 1.20 -7.31 -4.32
N SER A 24 1.97 -6.94 -5.35
CA SER A 24 1.93 -5.60 -5.97
C SER A 24 0.58 -5.26 -6.61
N ILE A 25 -0.17 -6.27 -7.07
CA ILE A 25 -1.45 -6.07 -7.78
C ILE A 25 -2.51 -5.36 -6.91
N ASN A 26 -2.50 -5.60 -5.60
CA ASN A 26 -3.52 -5.05 -4.68
C ASN A 26 -2.97 -3.98 -3.72
N ILE A 27 -1.78 -3.41 -3.99
CA ILE A 27 -1.27 -2.24 -3.23
C ILE A 27 -2.33 -1.12 -3.27
N GLY A 28 -2.52 -0.43 -2.15
CA GLY A 28 -3.52 0.63 -1.99
C GLY A 28 -4.99 0.13 -1.95
N SER A 29 -5.24 -1.20 -1.96
CA SER A 29 -6.59 -1.75 -2.00
C SER A 29 -6.92 -2.68 -0.84
N THR A 30 -6.00 -2.88 0.07
CA THR A 30 -6.10 -3.85 1.19
C THR A 30 -6.48 -3.20 2.52
N LYS A 31 -6.82 -1.90 2.52
CA LYS A 31 -7.08 -1.09 3.73
C LYS A 31 -5.85 -1.13 4.67
N THR A 32 -6.08 -1.36 5.96
CA THR A 32 -5.02 -1.44 6.97
C THR A 32 -4.23 -2.75 6.96
N ASN A 33 -4.67 -3.77 6.20
CA ASN A 33 -3.90 -5.00 6.04
C ASN A 33 -2.79 -4.83 5.00
N PRO A 34 -1.63 -5.47 5.17
CA PRO A 34 -0.59 -5.44 4.16
C PRO A 34 -1.04 -6.17 2.89
N SER A 35 -0.57 -5.71 1.73
CA SER A 35 -0.74 -6.45 0.48
C SER A 35 0.30 -7.56 0.44
N VAL A 36 -0.11 -8.79 0.71
CA VAL A 36 0.72 -9.99 0.76
C VAL A 36 0.49 -10.82 -0.50
N GLY A 37 1.55 -11.44 -1.00
CA GLY A 37 1.50 -12.42 -2.07
C GLY A 37 2.00 -13.79 -1.60
N CYS A 38 1.42 -14.83 -2.14
CA CYS A 38 1.74 -16.22 -1.82
C CYS A 38 1.82 -17.05 -3.11
N VAL A 39 2.84 -17.90 -3.20
CA VAL A 39 3.04 -18.85 -4.30
C VAL A 39 3.32 -20.22 -3.71
N VAL A 40 2.64 -21.25 -4.19
CA VAL A 40 2.85 -22.64 -3.79
C VAL A 40 3.50 -23.39 -4.93
N VAL A 41 4.59 -24.08 -4.62
CA VAL A 41 5.45 -24.77 -5.60
C VAL A 41 5.59 -26.25 -5.24
N ARG A 42 5.41 -27.12 -6.20
CA ARG A 42 5.72 -28.55 -6.11
C ARG A 42 6.44 -29.01 -7.35
N ASN A 43 7.49 -29.81 -7.19
CA ASN A 43 8.32 -30.33 -8.28
C ASN A 43 8.80 -29.22 -9.24
N ASN A 44 9.28 -28.09 -8.67
CA ASN A 44 9.72 -26.90 -9.41
C ASN A 44 8.62 -26.18 -10.24
N SER A 45 7.37 -26.57 -10.13
CA SER A 45 6.24 -25.92 -10.82
C SER A 45 5.34 -25.18 -9.85
N VAL A 46 4.88 -23.99 -10.23
CA VAL A 46 3.88 -23.24 -9.49
C VAL A 46 2.53 -23.95 -9.65
N ILE A 47 1.99 -24.48 -8.56
CA ILE A 47 0.70 -25.18 -8.56
C ILE A 47 -0.45 -24.29 -8.12
N SER A 48 -0.15 -23.22 -7.39
CA SER A 48 -1.16 -22.25 -6.93
C SER A 48 -0.49 -20.92 -6.57
N SER A 49 -1.25 -19.84 -6.66
CA SER A 49 -0.87 -18.53 -6.17
C SER A 49 -2.07 -17.82 -5.55
N GLY A 50 -1.78 -16.83 -4.73
CA GLY A 50 -2.80 -15.99 -4.10
C GLY A 50 -2.21 -14.67 -3.66
N ARG A 51 -3.08 -13.70 -3.44
CA ARG A 51 -2.75 -12.39 -2.88
C ARG A 51 -3.81 -11.96 -1.90
N THR A 52 -3.47 -11.04 -1.01
CA THR A 52 -4.46 -10.41 -0.13
C THR A 52 -5.57 -9.80 -0.98
N SER A 53 -6.82 -10.16 -0.72
CA SER A 53 -7.98 -9.67 -1.48
C SER A 53 -8.27 -8.20 -1.20
N PHE A 54 -9.11 -7.59 -2.03
CA PHE A 54 -9.67 -6.27 -1.77
C PHE A 54 -10.21 -6.16 -0.35
N SER A 55 -10.05 -5.00 0.27
CA SER A 55 -10.41 -4.78 1.68
C SER A 55 -9.63 -5.64 2.69
N GLY A 56 -8.56 -6.33 2.25
CA GLY A 56 -7.60 -7.01 3.11
C GLY A 56 -7.93 -8.44 3.49
N ARG A 57 -9.02 -9.02 2.98
CA ARG A 57 -9.41 -10.42 3.28
C ARG A 57 -10.13 -11.07 2.12
N PRO A 58 -9.96 -12.40 1.86
CA PRO A 58 -9.03 -13.31 2.55
C PRO A 58 -7.54 -12.95 2.38
N HIS A 59 -6.67 -13.51 3.25
CA HIS A 59 -5.21 -13.36 3.17
C HIS A 59 -4.64 -14.15 1.98
N ALA A 60 -3.42 -13.81 1.55
CA ALA A 60 -2.77 -14.42 0.40
C ALA A 60 -2.67 -15.94 0.48
N GLU A 61 -2.28 -16.47 1.64
CA GLU A 61 -2.16 -17.92 1.88
C GLU A 61 -3.53 -18.60 1.82
N ALA A 62 -4.58 -17.94 2.34
CA ALA A 62 -5.93 -18.48 2.27
C ALA A 62 -6.42 -18.58 0.83
N ASN A 63 -6.10 -17.60 -0.02
CA ASN A 63 -6.41 -17.61 -1.45
C ASN A 63 -5.57 -18.61 -2.23
N ALA A 64 -4.27 -18.75 -1.91
CA ALA A 64 -3.40 -19.73 -2.55
C ALA A 64 -3.79 -21.18 -2.24
N LEU A 65 -4.27 -21.45 -1.02
CA LEU A 65 -4.59 -22.80 -0.55
C LEU A 65 -6.09 -23.16 -0.64
N ILE A 66 -6.91 -22.40 -1.38
CA ILE A 66 -8.36 -22.61 -1.46
C ILE A 66 -8.76 -23.74 -2.42
N LYS A 67 -7.95 -23.97 -3.45
CA LYS A 67 -8.26 -24.97 -4.48
C LYS A 67 -8.26 -26.38 -3.90
N LYS A 68 -9.09 -27.27 -4.49
CA LYS A 68 -9.11 -28.72 -4.20
C LYS A 68 -7.89 -29.40 -4.83
N LEU A 69 -6.69 -28.91 -4.48
CA LEU A 69 -5.42 -29.51 -4.94
C LEU A 69 -4.75 -30.22 -3.77
N ASN A 70 -3.97 -31.24 -4.10
CA ASN A 70 -3.05 -31.82 -3.12
C ASN A 70 -1.85 -30.89 -2.95
N TYR A 71 -1.65 -30.36 -1.76
CA TYR A 71 -0.54 -29.48 -1.40
C TYR A 71 0.55 -30.19 -0.58
N GLU A 72 0.36 -31.46 -0.24
CA GLU A 72 1.30 -32.22 0.57
C GLU A 72 2.69 -32.23 -0.07
N GLY A 73 3.71 -31.99 0.74
CA GLY A 73 5.10 -31.96 0.29
C GLY A 73 5.51 -30.71 -0.48
N SER A 74 4.59 -29.74 -0.69
CA SER A 74 4.89 -28.51 -1.45
C SER A 74 5.67 -27.50 -0.61
N ASP A 75 6.33 -26.56 -1.30
CA ASP A 75 6.94 -25.36 -0.75
C ASP A 75 5.99 -24.18 -0.90
N LEU A 76 5.87 -23.35 0.15
CA LEU A 76 5.05 -22.16 0.16
C LEU A 76 5.95 -20.93 0.33
N TYR A 77 5.87 -20.03 -0.62
CA TYR A 77 6.57 -18.75 -0.63
C TYR A 77 5.57 -17.64 -0.35
N VAL A 78 5.80 -16.86 0.70
CA VAL A 78 4.93 -15.77 1.10
C VAL A 78 5.76 -14.53 1.44
N THR A 79 5.32 -13.37 1.04
CA THR A 79 6.13 -12.15 1.14
C THR A 79 6.31 -11.63 2.57
N LEU A 80 5.36 -11.92 3.47
CA LEU A 80 5.35 -11.54 4.87
C LEU A 80 5.14 -12.79 5.75
N GLU A 81 5.60 -12.74 7.01
CA GLU A 81 5.35 -13.81 7.99
C GLU A 81 3.86 -14.17 8.08
N PRO A 82 3.48 -15.45 7.90
CA PRO A 82 2.08 -15.89 8.00
C PRO A 82 1.47 -15.59 9.37
N CYS A 83 0.25 -15.08 9.40
CA CYS A 83 -0.41 -14.75 10.66
C CYS A 83 -0.61 -16.00 11.54
N SER A 84 -0.37 -15.81 12.85
CA SER A 84 -0.40 -16.89 13.86
C SER A 84 -1.44 -16.70 14.97
N HIS A 85 -2.19 -15.60 14.91
CA HIS A 85 -3.26 -15.27 15.86
C HIS A 85 -4.64 -15.35 15.21
N TYR A 86 -5.65 -15.55 16.02
CA TYR A 86 -7.05 -15.39 15.61
C TYR A 86 -7.39 -13.90 15.49
N GLY A 87 -7.84 -13.50 14.31
CA GLY A 87 -8.42 -12.20 14.06
C GLY A 87 -9.89 -12.38 13.62
N LYS A 88 -10.30 -11.67 12.57
CA LYS A 88 -11.63 -11.89 11.93
C LYS A 88 -11.72 -13.24 11.22
N THR A 89 -10.60 -13.89 10.99
CA THR A 89 -10.47 -15.20 10.34
C THR A 89 -9.47 -16.07 11.11
N PRO A 90 -9.53 -17.40 10.99
CA PRO A 90 -8.51 -18.27 11.56
C PRO A 90 -7.11 -17.95 11.05
N PRO A 91 -6.05 -18.18 11.84
CA PRO A 91 -4.68 -17.91 11.46
C PRO A 91 -4.25 -18.74 10.24
N CYS A 92 -3.50 -18.10 9.31
CA CYS A 92 -3.01 -18.75 8.09
C CYS A 92 -2.14 -19.97 8.36
N ILE A 93 -1.38 -19.98 9.48
CA ILE A 93 -0.56 -21.14 9.86
C ILE A 93 -1.38 -22.40 10.05
N LYS A 94 -2.64 -22.34 10.53
CA LYS A 94 -3.49 -23.52 10.65
C LYS A 94 -3.78 -24.15 9.28
N LYS A 95 -4.07 -23.32 8.29
CA LYS A 95 -4.32 -23.79 6.93
C LYS A 95 -3.05 -24.36 6.28
N ILE A 96 -1.89 -23.74 6.51
CA ILE A 96 -0.60 -24.22 6.05
C ILE A 96 -0.30 -25.62 6.63
N ILE A 97 -0.52 -25.81 7.93
CA ILE A 97 -0.31 -27.09 8.62
C ILE A 97 -1.30 -28.15 8.10
N SER A 98 -2.60 -27.84 8.02
CA SER A 98 -3.62 -28.79 7.56
C SER A 98 -3.41 -29.26 6.11
N LYS A 99 -2.74 -28.45 5.29
CA LYS A 99 -2.39 -28.78 3.90
C LYS A 99 -1.06 -29.51 3.76
N LYS A 100 -0.41 -29.89 4.88
CA LYS A 100 0.85 -30.64 4.93
C LYS A 100 1.97 -30.02 4.08
N ILE A 101 2.07 -28.70 4.11
CA ILE A 101 3.15 -27.95 3.43
C ILE A 101 4.50 -28.41 4.03
N LYS A 102 5.46 -28.74 3.18
CA LYS A 102 6.78 -29.22 3.60
C LYS A 102 7.69 -28.08 4.06
N ARG A 103 7.65 -26.96 3.35
CA ARG A 103 8.56 -25.84 3.58
C ARG A 103 7.83 -24.51 3.42
N VAL A 104 8.08 -23.57 4.34
CA VAL A 104 7.56 -22.18 4.27
C VAL A 104 8.73 -21.23 4.19
N ILE A 105 8.71 -20.35 3.21
CA ILE A 105 9.73 -19.33 2.96
C ILE A 105 9.09 -17.96 3.00
N PHE A 106 9.61 -17.03 3.84
CA PHE A 106 9.13 -15.65 3.86
C PHE A 106 10.26 -14.62 4.02
N SER A 107 9.97 -13.37 3.63
CA SER A 107 11.00 -12.34 3.48
C SER A 107 11.23 -11.50 4.73
N ILE A 108 10.19 -11.14 5.47
CA ILE A 108 10.29 -10.39 6.73
C ILE A 108 9.28 -10.91 7.76
N ASN A 109 9.56 -10.64 9.03
CA ASN A 109 8.58 -10.89 10.09
C ASN A 109 7.44 -9.87 10.02
N ASP A 110 6.26 -10.27 10.48
CA ASP A 110 5.16 -9.35 10.70
C ASP A 110 5.51 -8.35 11.82
N THR A 111 5.08 -7.12 11.70
CA THR A 111 5.21 -6.08 12.72
C THR A 111 4.09 -6.11 13.75
N ASP A 112 2.97 -6.78 13.44
CA ASP A 112 1.88 -7.01 14.38
C ASP A 112 2.37 -7.87 15.56
N LEU A 113 2.38 -7.29 16.76
CA LEU A 113 2.88 -7.94 17.99
C LEU A 113 2.19 -9.29 18.28
N ARG A 114 0.96 -9.48 17.79
CA ARG A 114 0.20 -10.74 17.95
C ARG A 114 0.74 -11.88 17.08
N SER A 115 1.49 -11.56 16.02
CA SER A 115 2.04 -12.52 15.05
C SER A 115 3.57 -12.58 15.05
N LYS A 116 4.22 -11.48 15.40
CA LYS A 116 5.66 -11.27 15.27
C LYS A 116 6.49 -12.42 15.86
N ASN A 117 7.29 -13.06 15.02
CA ASN A 117 8.17 -14.19 15.35
C ASN A 117 7.46 -15.46 15.88
N LEU A 118 6.14 -15.55 15.80
CA LEU A 118 5.40 -16.70 16.32
C LEU A 118 5.17 -17.78 15.27
N ALA A 119 4.99 -17.39 14.00
CA ALA A 119 4.74 -18.35 12.93
C ALA A 119 5.89 -19.36 12.79
N HIS A 120 7.14 -18.87 12.81
CA HIS A 120 8.32 -19.75 12.73
C HIS A 120 8.34 -20.82 13.82
N LYS A 121 8.06 -20.46 15.10
CA LYS A 121 8.03 -21.41 16.22
C LYS A 121 6.93 -22.45 16.04
N LYS A 122 5.70 -22.00 15.71
CA LYS A 122 4.53 -22.87 15.54
C LYS A 122 4.67 -23.80 14.33
N LEU A 123 5.20 -23.32 13.20
CA LEU A 123 5.43 -24.14 12.01
C LEU A 123 6.50 -25.20 12.26
N LYS A 124 7.63 -24.85 12.89
CA LYS A 124 8.68 -25.82 13.27
C LYS A 124 8.18 -26.90 14.21
N LYS A 125 7.33 -26.56 15.21
CA LYS A 125 6.71 -27.55 16.10
C LYS A 125 5.88 -28.58 15.32
N ASN A 126 5.34 -28.19 14.15
CA ASN A 126 4.60 -29.08 13.24
C ASN A 126 5.47 -29.67 12.13
N LYS A 127 6.78 -29.80 12.34
CA LYS A 127 7.76 -30.40 11.43
C LYS A 127 7.85 -29.74 10.05
N ILE A 128 7.40 -28.48 9.92
CA ILE A 128 7.51 -27.67 8.68
C ILE A 128 8.84 -26.95 8.69
N ASN A 129 9.62 -27.11 7.63
CA ASN A 129 10.89 -26.40 7.47
C ASN A 129 10.60 -24.91 7.16
N VAL A 130 11.24 -23.99 7.90
CA VAL A 130 11.02 -22.55 7.73
C VAL A 130 12.31 -21.83 7.40
N LYS A 131 12.31 -21.12 6.26
CA LYS A 131 13.38 -20.23 5.83
C LYS A 131 12.90 -18.78 5.89
N LYS A 132 13.65 -17.94 6.63
CA LYS A 132 13.31 -16.52 6.85
C LYS A 132 14.27 -15.59 6.13
N PHE A 133 13.81 -14.35 5.93
CA PHE A 133 14.63 -13.23 5.47
C PHE A 133 15.21 -13.37 4.06
N LEU A 134 14.52 -14.08 3.18
CA LEU A 134 14.89 -14.10 1.79
C LEU A 134 14.57 -12.74 1.14
N ILE A 135 15.57 -12.10 0.49
CA ILE A 135 15.48 -10.74 -0.08
C ILE A 135 14.95 -9.67 0.91
N LYS A 136 15.41 -9.74 2.16
CA LYS A 136 14.92 -8.90 3.27
C LYS A 136 14.90 -7.40 2.94
N ASN A 137 15.97 -6.85 2.36
CA ASN A 137 16.08 -5.42 2.07
C ASN A 137 14.98 -4.94 1.09
N PHE A 138 14.73 -5.73 0.04
CA PHE A 138 13.62 -5.47 -0.89
C PHE A 138 12.28 -5.53 -0.16
N ALA A 139 12.06 -6.56 0.63
CA ALA A 139 10.82 -6.73 1.39
C ALA A 139 10.58 -5.59 2.39
N THR A 140 11.62 -5.12 3.10
CA THR A 140 11.51 -4.00 4.03
C THR A 140 11.07 -2.73 3.31
N LYS A 141 11.64 -2.44 2.13
CA LYS A 141 11.22 -1.29 1.32
C LYS A 141 9.79 -1.46 0.80
N PHE A 142 9.42 -2.65 0.32
CA PHE A 142 8.07 -2.94 -0.17
C PHE A 142 6.99 -2.73 0.90
N TYR A 143 7.29 -3.09 2.17
CA TYR A 143 6.37 -2.97 3.30
C TYR A 143 6.60 -1.73 4.16
N GLU A 144 7.37 -0.74 3.70
CA GLU A 144 7.73 0.43 4.50
C GLU A 144 6.51 1.17 5.04
N SER A 145 5.49 1.41 4.21
CA SER A 145 4.24 2.06 4.60
C SER A 145 3.49 1.26 5.68
N TYR A 146 3.40 -0.06 5.51
CA TYR A 146 2.78 -0.94 6.50
C TYR A 146 3.55 -0.97 7.82
N ILE A 147 4.89 -1.06 7.75
CA ILE A 147 5.77 -1.07 8.93
C ILE A 147 5.62 0.23 9.72
N LEU A 148 5.65 1.39 9.06
CA LEU A 148 5.49 2.69 9.71
C LEU A 148 4.13 2.82 10.38
N GLN A 149 3.06 2.46 9.69
CA GLN A 149 1.71 2.54 10.21
C GLN A 149 1.50 1.57 11.39
N SER A 150 1.93 0.31 11.27
CA SER A 150 1.67 -0.73 12.28
C SER A 150 2.56 -0.62 13.51
N SER A 151 3.81 -0.14 13.38
CA SER A 151 4.76 -0.06 14.50
C SER A 151 4.84 1.32 15.15
N LYS A 152 4.58 2.40 14.40
CA LYS A 152 4.73 3.78 14.87
C LYS A 152 3.46 4.61 14.79
N SER A 153 2.39 4.10 14.19
CA SER A 153 1.12 4.82 13.95
C SER A 153 1.32 6.15 13.19
N ILE A 154 2.33 6.22 12.32
CA ILE A 154 2.60 7.37 11.48
C ILE A 154 2.35 7.02 10.01
N PRO A 155 1.86 7.97 9.19
CA PRO A 155 1.68 7.75 7.78
C PRO A 155 3.03 7.66 7.06
N PHE A 156 3.07 6.87 5.99
CA PHE A 156 4.14 6.93 5.00
C PHE A 156 3.87 8.12 4.07
N ILE A 157 4.87 8.99 3.86
CA ILE A 157 4.71 10.22 3.09
C ILE A 157 5.75 10.26 1.98
N ASP A 158 5.28 10.38 0.75
CA ASP A 158 6.11 10.66 -0.43
C ASP A 158 5.83 12.06 -0.96
N ALA A 159 6.89 12.77 -1.35
CA ALA A 159 6.79 14.05 -2.04
C ALA A 159 7.00 13.85 -3.54
N LYS A 160 6.02 14.25 -4.38
CA LYS A 160 6.11 14.27 -5.84
C LYS A 160 6.23 15.70 -6.34
N LEU A 161 7.34 16.01 -6.98
CA LEU A 161 7.55 17.29 -7.65
C LEU A 161 7.75 17.09 -9.15
N ALA A 162 7.18 18.00 -9.95
CA ALA A 162 7.54 18.15 -11.35
C ALA A 162 8.48 19.36 -11.47
N VAL A 163 9.70 19.11 -11.90
CA VAL A 163 10.73 20.16 -12.01
C VAL A 163 11.32 20.14 -13.40
N SER A 164 11.72 21.32 -13.89
CA SER A 164 12.53 21.46 -15.08
C SER A 164 13.98 21.01 -14.81
N LYS A 165 14.81 20.95 -15.85
CA LYS A 165 16.21 20.55 -15.74
C LYS A 165 17.02 21.48 -14.80
N ASP A 166 16.60 22.73 -14.70
CA ASP A 166 17.13 23.78 -13.83
C ASP A 166 16.32 23.93 -12.51
N PHE A 167 15.56 22.91 -12.12
CA PHE A 167 14.82 22.77 -10.86
C PHE A 167 13.66 23.74 -10.64
N PHE A 168 13.15 24.41 -11.68
CA PHE A 168 11.94 25.21 -11.56
C PHE A 168 10.66 24.36 -11.61
N THR A 169 9.66 24.73 -10.84
CA THR A 169 8.34 24.08 -10.79
C THR A 169 7.30 24.76 -11.67
N ILE A 170 7.63 25.91 -12.24
CA ILE A 170 6.75 26.70 -13.11
C ILE A 170 7.51 27.05 -14.38
N ASN A 171 6.89 26.84 -15.54
CA ASN A 171 7.38 27.32 -16.81
C ASN A 171 6.37 28.34 -17.36
N LYS A 172 6.83 29.59 -17.60
CA LYS A 172 5.98 30.67 -18.15
C LYS A 172 5.64 30.46 -19.63
N LYS A 173 6.50 29.74 -20.38
CA LYS A 173 6.33 29.49 -21.80
C LYS A 173 5.51 28.24 -22.12
N GLN A 174 5.54 27.24 -21.24
CA GLN A 174 4.87 25.95 -21.46
C GLN A 174 4.08 25.53 -20.25
N LYS A 175 2.86 25.06 -20.47
CA LYS A 175 1.99 24.58 -19.40
C LYS A 175 2.56 23.34 -18.67
N TRP A 176 3.29 22.49 -19.36
CA TRP A 176 3.78 21.23 -18.84
C TRP A 176 5.30 21.19 -18.82
N ILE A 177 5.87 20.89 -17.65
CA ILE A 177 7.32 20.70 -17.45
C ILE A 177 7.72 19.26 -17.81
N THR A 178 6.83 18.30 -17.56
CA THR A 178 7.07 16.88 -17.78
C THR A 178 6.30 16.37 -18.99
N ASP A 179 6.82 15.34 -19.62
CA ASP A 179 6.21 14.66 -20.75
C ASP A 179 4.90 13.91 -20.38
N TYR A 180 4.27 13.33 -21.38
CA TYR A 180 3.00 12.60 -21.19
C TYR A 180 3.19 11.34 -20.33
N SER A 181 4.29 10.60 -20.52
CA SER A 181 4.59 9.36 -19.79
C SER A 181 4.80 9.62 -18.31
N SER A 182 5.58 10.64 -17.96
CA SER A 182 5.78 11.09 -16.57
C SER A 182 4.46 11.50 -15.89
N ARG A 183 3.56 12.16 -16.64
CA ARG A 183 2.23 12.51 -16.12
C ARG A 183 1.33 11.28 -15.92
N LYS A 184 1.43 10.25 -16.78
CA LYS A 184 0.75 8.94 -16.58
C LYS A 184 1.22 8.28 -15.30
N ILE A 185 2.54 8.22 -15.05
CA ILE A 185 3.11 7.70 -13.82
C ILE A 185 2.56 8.46 -12.60
N GLY A 186 2.53 9.80 -12.65
CA GLY A 186 1.95 10.60 -11.57
C GLY A 186 0.45 10.37 -11.34
N ASN A 187 -0.31 9.97 -12.37
CA ASN A 187 -1.70 9.54 -12.22
C ASN A 187 -1.80 8.13 -11.61
N PHE A 188 -0.93 7.21 -12.03
CA PHE A 188 -0.87 5.85 -11.49
C PHE A 188 -0.54 5.86 -9.98
N LEU A 189 0.48 6.61 -9.57
CA LEU A 189 0.83 6.77 -8.16
C LEU A 189 -0.37 7.16 -7.29
N ARG A 190 -1.28 8.00 -7.79
CA ARG A 190 -2.49 8.36 -7.04
C ARG A 190 -3.41 7.17 -6.74
N SER A 191 -3.34 6.08 -7.51
CA SER A 191 -4.12 4.87 -7.24
C SER A 191 -3.54 4.00 -6.11
N GLU A 192 -2.30 4.28 -5.71
CA GLU A 192 -1.57 3.51 -4.69
C GLU A 192 -1.61 4.17 -3.31
N TYR A 193 -2.00 5.46 -3.22
CA TYR A 193 -2.04 6.24 -1.99
C TYR A 193 -3.47 6.48 -1.50
N ASP A 194 -3.66 6.45 -0.19
CA ASP A 194 -4.94 6.73 0.45
C ASP A 194 -5.33 8.21 0.37
N CYS A 195 -4.34 9.10 0.37
CA CYS A 195 -4.55 10.54 0.40
C CYS A 195 -3.51 11.29 -0.45
N VAL A 196 -3.98 12.31 -1.17
CA VAL A 196 -3.12 13.32 -1.80
C VAL A 196 -3.26 14.63 -1.04
N VAL A 197 -2.13 15.16 -0.57
CA VAL A 197 -2.07 16.48 0.08
C VAL A 197 -1.64 17.53 -0.92
N SER A 198 -2.34 18.66 -0.97
CA SER A 198 -1.98 19.83 -1.79
C SER A 198 -2.33 21.13 -1.07
N THR A 199 -1.85 22.26 -1.61
CA THR A 199 -2.19 23.58 -1.06
C THR A 199 -3.31 24.25 -1.84
N ALA A 200 -4.08 25.12 -1.19
CA ALA A 200 -5.07 25.94 -1.85
C ALA A 200 -4.47 26.81 -2.95
N LYS A 201 -3.23 27.28 -2.76
CA LYS A 201 -2.49 28.07 -3.76
C LYS A 201 -2.33 27.29 -5.06
N SER A 202 -1.82 26.07 -4.98
CA SER A 202 -1.61 25.19 -6.16
C SER A 202 -2.94 24.83 -6.84
N ILE A 203 -3.96 24.46 -6.06
CA ILE A 203 -5.26 24.07 -6.62
C ILE A 203 -5.97 25.26 -7.27
N ASN A 204 -5.87 26.45 -6.69
CA ASN A 204 -6.41 27.68 -7.27
C ASN A 204 -5.74 28.05 -8.61
N ALA A 205 -4.42 27.82 -8.73
CA ALA A 205 -3.65 28.10 -9.94
C ALA A 205 -3.95 27.08 -11.05
N ASP A 206 -3.93 25.80 -10.72
CA ASP A 206 -3.98 24.73 -11.72
C ASP A 206 -5.41 24.24 -12.02
N ASN A 207 -6.39 24.58 -11.17
CA ASN A 207 -7.74 24.04 -11.20
C ASN A 207 -7.75 22.51 -11.31
N SER A 208 -6.85 21.85 -10.58
CA SER A 208 -6.52 20.43 -10.68
C SER A 208 -7.57 19.55 -10.00
N LEU A 209 -7.84 18.38 -10.59
CA LEU A 209 -8.79 17.41 -10.05
C LEU A 209 -8.18 16.51 -8.97
N LEU A 210 -6.85 16.29 -8.97
CA LEU A 210 -6.14 15.40 -8.04
C LEU A 210 -6.73 13.98 -7.91
N ASN A 211 -7.30 13.45 -8.99
CA ASN A 211 -7.84 12.10 -9.10
C ASN A 211 -6.94 11.19 -9.91
N CYS A 212 -7.13 9.88 -9.82
CA CYS A 212 -6.58 8.92 -10.77
C CYS A 212 -7.39 8.98 -12.06
N ARG A 213 -6.70 9.08 -13.21
CA ARG A 213 -7.28 9.12 -14.56
C ARG A 213 -6.69 8.03 -15.44
N ILE A 214 -6.39 6.88 -14.83
CA ILE A 214 -5.98 5.67 -15.55
C ILE A 214 -7.23 4.82 -15.72
N GLU A 215 -7.49 4.40 -16.93
CA GLU A 215 -8.61 3.53 -17.27
C GLU A 215 -8.64 2.28 -16.40
N GLY A 216 -9.80 2.00 -15.81
CA GLY A 216 -10.00 0.90 -14.86
C GLY A 216 -9.52 1.17 -13.43
N LEU A 217 -8.81 2.28 -13.15
CA LEU A 217 -8.34 2.65 -11.82
C LEU A 217 -8.99 3.92 -11.25
N GLU A 218 -10.02 4.46 -11.89
CA GLU A 218 -10.67 5.72 -11.48
C GLU A 218 -11.23 5.63 -10.06
N LYS A 219 -11.80 4.47 -9.70
CA LYS A 219 -12.34 4.19 -8.37
C LYS A 219 -11.28 4.15 -7.27
N LYS A 220 -10.00 4.01 -7.63
CA LYS A 220 -8.86 4.10 -6.71
C LYS A 220 -8.35 5.54 -6.52
N SER A 221 -9.14 6.53 -6.89
CA SER A 221 -8.80 7.94 -6.64
C SER A 221 -8.68 8.21 -5.14
N PRO A 222 -7.57 8.84 -4.68
CA PRO A 222 -7.32 9.07 -3.25
C PRO A 222 -8.26 10.14 -2.68
N VAL A 223 -8.37 10.15 -1.36
CA VAL A 223 -8.91 11.28 -0.61
C VAL A 223 -8.03 12.51 -0.87
N VAL A 224 -8.60 13.71 -0.85
CA VAL A 224 -7.83 14.94 -1.01
C VAL A 224 -7.83 15.73 0.27
N ALA A 225 -6.63 16.09 0.72
CA ALA A 225 -6.39 17.00 1.83
C ALA A 225 -5.84 18.35 1.29
N ILE A 226 -6.54 19.43 1.53
CA ILE A 226 -6.17 20.78 1.07
C ILE A 226 -5.70 21.59 2.27
N ILE A 227 -4.43 21.99 2.26
CA ILE A 227 -3.89 22.91 3.27
C ILE A 227 -4.20 24.33 2.83
N ASP A 228 -5.02 25.01 3.63
CA ASP A 228 -5.49 26.39 3.35
C ASP A 228 -5.62 27.22 4.63
N ARG A 229 -4.50 27.51 5.28
CA ARG A 229 -4.50 28.23 6.56
C ARG A 229 -5.36 29.49 6.55
N SER A 230 -5.29 30.28 5.48
CA SER A 230 -5.99 31.57 5.32
C SER A 230 -7.36 31.44 4.65
N PHE A 231 -7.84 30.23 4.38
CA PHE A 231 -9.11 29.92 3.73
C PHE A 231 -9.33 30.63 2.37
N LYS A 232 -8.26 30.64 1.53
CA LYS A 232 -8.25 31.33 0.23
C LYS A 232 -8.72 30.48 -0.95
N ILE A 233 -9.06 29.20 -0.75
CA ILE A 233 -9.55 28.30 -1.81
C ILE A 233 -10.79 28.90 -2.50
N LYS A 234 -10.84 28.87 -3.83
CA LYS A 234 -11.98 29.34 -4.63
C LYS A 234 -13.12 28.34 -4.60
N LYS A 235 -14.39 28.82 -4.67
CA LYS A 235 -15.59 27.96 -4.60
C LYS A 235 -15.89 27.22 -5.90
N ASN A 236 -15.54 27.80 -7.05
CA ASN A 236 -15.92 27.34 -8.38
C ASN A 236 -14.91 26.38 -9.06
N LEU A 237 -14.06 25.73 -8.29
CA LEU A 237 -13.04 24.82 -8.81
C LEU A 237 -13.61 23.47 -9.26
N LYS A 238 -13.03 22.90 -10.30
CA LYS A 238 -13.44 21.59 -10.87
C LYS A 238 -13.44 20.46 -9.84
N ILE A 239 -12.51 20.51 -8.87
CA ILE A 239 -12.37 19.47 -7.83
C ILE A 239 -13.64 19.32 -6.98
N PHE A 240 -14.45 20.37 -6.80
CA PHE A 240 -15.69 20.36 -6.01
C PHE A 240 -16.93 19.91 -6.79
N LYS A 241 -16.84 19.75 -8.10
CA LYS A 241 -17.95 19.28 -8.94
C LYS A 241 -18.24 17.78 -8.79
N ASN A 242 -17.26 16.99 -8.37
CA ASN A 242 -17.43 15.56 -8.16
C ASN A 242 -17.87 15.26 -6.72
N LYS A 243 -19.16 15.02 -6.52
CA LYS A 243 -19.77 14.73 -5.21
C LYS A 243 -19.29 13.43 -4.55
N SER A 244 -18.79 12.46 -5.32
CA SER A 244 -18.28 11.19 -4.75
C SER A 244 -16.89 11.31 -4.14
N LYS A 245 -16.20 12.43 -4.36
CA LYS A 245 -14.83 12.64 -3.90
C LYS A 245 -14.80 13.13 -2.46
N LYS A 246 -14.13 12.38 -1.59
CA LYS A 246 -13.92 12.80 -0.20
C LYS A 246 -12.81 13.85 -0.12
N ILE A 247 -13.15 15.06 0.31
CA ILE A 247 -12.24 16.20 0.38
C ILE A 247 -12.25 16.77 1.80
N PHE A 248 -11.05 17.06 2.33
CA PHE A 248 -10.83 17.78 3.58
C PHE A 248 -10.11 19.09 3.30
N ILE A 249 -10.56 20.19 3.90
CA ILE A 249 -9.87 21.48 3.86
C ILE A 249 -9.41 21.81 5.27
N PHE A 250 -8.12 21.97 5.45
CA PHE A 250 -7.49 22.28 6.73
C PHE A 250 -7.27 23.80 6.83
N ILE A 251 -7.94 24.45 7.77
CA ILE A 251 -7.94 25.91 7.93
C ILE A 251 -7.51 26.33 9.34
N GLN A 252 -6.96 27.54 9.46
CA GLN A 252 -6.73 28.24 10.73
C GLN A 252 -7.66 29.45 10.86
N THR A 253 -7.83 30.21 9.79
CA THR A 253 -8.71 31.38 9.75
C THR A 253 -10.17 30.96 9.51
N ARG A 254 -11.09 31.54 10.30
CA ARG A 254 -12.54 31.30 10.15
C ARG A 254 -13.16 32.19 9.07
N ASN A 255 -14.11 31.61 8.33
CA ASN A 255 -15.05 32.33 7.49
C ASN A 255 -16.37 31.53 7.47
N THR A 256 -17.33 31.97 8.25
CA THR A 256 -18.62 31.25 8.47
C THR A 256 -19.41 31.04 7.18
N PHE A 257 -19.47 32.03 6.31
CA PHE A 257 -20.18 31.91 5.00
C PHE A 257 -19.51 30.83 4.10
N LYS A 258 -18.19 30.83 4.07
CA LYS A 258 -17.43 29.88 3.27
C LYS A 258 -17.49 28.46 3.85
N GLU A 259 -17.46 28.35 5.19
CA GLU A 259 -17.67 27.07 5.88
C GLU A 259 -19.05 26.49 5.58
N LYS A 260 -20.13 27.30 5.68
CA LYS A 260 -21.51 26.90 5.35
C LYS A 260 -21.59 26.41 3.90
N TYR A 261 -21.01 27.15 2.95
CA TYR A 261 -20.99 26.75 1.54
C TYR A 261 -20.34 25.39 1.33
N PHE A 262 -19.11 25.19 1.81
CA PHE A 262 -18.38 23.94 1.61
C PHE A 262 -19.04 22.74 2.30
N LYS A 263 -19.58 22.94 3.51
CA LYS A 263 -20.36 21.90 4.22
C LYS A 263 -21.60 21.49 3.42
N LYS A 264 -22.35 22.45 2.84
CA LYS A 264 -23.53 22.19 2.02
C LYS A 264 -23.23 21.29 0.81
N ILE A 265 -22.06 21.41 0.23
CA ILE A 265 -21.62 20.55 -0.89
C ILE A 265 -20.84 19.30 -0.45
N GLY A 266 -20.86 18.93 0.83
CA GLY A 266 -20.27 17.70 1.36
C GLY A 266 -18.76 17.75 1.61
N ILE A 267 -18.14 18.92 1.66
CA ILE A 267 -16.70 19.08 1.93
C ILE A 267 -16.46 19.17 3.44
N ASN A 268 -15.48 18.42 3.93
CA ASN A 268 -15.09 18.38 5.32
C ASN A 268 -14.13 19.53 5.66
N ILE A 269 -14.51 20.41 6.59
CA ILE A 269 -13.64 21.48 7.09
C ILE A 269 -13.02 21.04 8.42
N VAL A 270 -11.70 21.06 8.48
CA VAL A 270 -10.91 20.74 9.68
C VAL A 270 -10.22 22.02 10.16
N LYS A 271 -10.50 22.40 11.41
CA LYS A 271 -9.87 23.57 12.03
C LYS A 271 -8.59 23.14 12.74
N LEU A 272 -7.49 23.74 12.34
CA LEU A 272 -6.20 23.56 12.99
C LEU A 272 -6.08 24.54 14.16
N LYS A 273 -5.59 24.07 15.30
CA LYS A 273 -5.23 24.94 16.42
C LYS A 273 -4.03 25.80 16.00
N ASN A 274 -4.03 27.06 16.41
CA ASN A 274 -2.83 27.91 16.32
C ASN A 274 -1.83 27.41 17.37
N ASN A 275 -0.92 26.54 17.01
CA ASN A 275 0.25 26.28 17.85
C ASN A 275 1.23 27.44 17.65
N ALA A 276 1.07 28.51 18.43
CA ALA A 276 1.99 29.65 18.46
C ALA A 276 3.40 29.30 18.96
N ASN A 277 3.67 28.04 19.31
CA ASN A 277 4.90 27.57 19.94
C ASN A 277 5.70 26.55 19.12
N MET A 278 5.59 26.52 17.79
CA MET A 278 6.69 25.97 16.99
C MET A 278 7.70 27.10 16.74
N LYS A 279 8.52 27.39 17.76
CA LYS A 279 9.79 28.07 17.56
C LYS A 279 10.68 27.16 16.70
N ASN A 280 11.28 27.76 15.70
CA ASN A 280 12.24 27.24 14.72
C ASN A 280 13.30 26.30 15.31
#